data_6e121a80d554c86da8ac6e704bb3ac57
#
_entry.id   6e121a80d554c86da8ac6e704bb3ac57
#
_cell.length_a   1.000
_cell.length_b   1.000
_cell.length_c   1.000
_cell.angle_alpha   90.00
_cell.angle_beta   90.00
_cell.angle_gamma   90.00
#
_symmetry.space_group_name_H-M   'P 1'
#
loop_
_entity.id
_entity.type
_entity.pdbx_description
1 polymer ?
#
loop_
_entity_poly.entity_id
_entity_poly.type
_entity_poly.pdbx_seq_one_letter_code
_entity_poly.pdbx_strand_id
1 'polypeptide(L)'
;IGGEEVLKCIYQYIKKKAIEEIVQYEYKDEIQYEILKIIRDRIAELSKEYSADIGEFSSTIIVLAVNPKTGNYMILHIGDGGIMAKRIDQNIDIISKPENGITRQYTWLTTNSELLAHIRIGFGNVKYYSRIIMFSDGADVICNGNNIPGKTKKFLDEKVEAVVMLDYIKDSGHIDDASCVIIDIVDIM
;
A
#
# COMPACT_ATOMS: atom_id res chain seq x y z
N ILE A 1 12.26 -10.98 4.84
CA ILE A 1 11.58 -12.30 4.84
C ILE A 1 10.13 -12.12 5.28
N GLY A 2 9.86 -11.53 6.46
CA GLY A 2 8.50 -11.47 7.01
C GLY A 2 7.46 -10.83 6.08
N GLY A 3 7.72 -9.62 5.58
CA GLY A 3 6.82 -8.90 4.68
C GLY A 3 6.55 -9.65 3.38
N GLU A 4 7.56 -10.25 2.76
CA GLU A 4 7.42 -11.01 1.52
C GLU A 4 6.54 -12.26 1.69
N GLU A 5 6.76 -13.01 2.76
CA GLU A 5 6.00 -14.23 3.04
C GLU A 5 4.53 -13.93 3.38
N VAL A 6 4.29 -12.87 4.15
CA VAL A 6 2.93 -12.40 4.41
C VAL A 6 2.24 -11.95 3.13
N LEU A 7 2.93 -11.21 2.25
CA LEU A 7 2.38 -10.81 0.95
C LEU A 7 2.00 -11.99 0.06
N LYS A 8 2.79 -13.08 0.05
CA LYS A 8 2.43 -14.31 -0.68
C LYS A 8 1.12 -14.90 -0.20
N CYS A 9 0.91 -14.96 1.12
CA CYS A 9 -0.35 -15.45 1.69
C CYS A 9 -1.55 -14.55 1.36
N ILE A 10 -1.39 -13.23 1.45
CA ILE A 10 -2.41 -12.26 1.06
C ILE A 10 -2.75 -12.38 -0.42
N TYR A 11 -1.74 -12.52 -1.29
CA TYR A 11 -1.95 -12.74 -2.73
C TYR A 11 -2.80 -13.99 -3.01
N GLN A 12 -2.48 -15.11 -2.36
CA GLN A 12 -3.26 -16.36 -2.52
C GLN A 12 -4.70 -16.21 -2.04
N TYR A 13 -4.91 -15.50 -0.94
CA TYR A 13 -6.24 -15.19 -0.44
C TYR A 13 -7.06 -14.37 -1.45
N ILE A 14 -6.51 -13.27 -1.96
CA ILE A 14 -7.17 -12.40 -2.94
C ILE A 14 -7.47 -13.18 -4.24
N LYS A 15 -6.50 -14.00 -4.70
CA LYS A 15 -6.68 -14.81 -5.89
C LYS A 15 -7.80 -15.84 -5.74
N LYS A 16 -7.95 -16.44 -4.56
CA LYS A 16 -8.97 -17.46 -4.28
C LYS A 16 -10.38 -16.87 -4.20
N LYS A 17 -10.53 -15.68 -3.60
CA LYS A 17 -11.85 -15.06 -3.39
C LYS A 17 -12.38 -14.27 -4.59
N ALA A 18 -11.60 -14.05 -5.63
CA ALA A 18 -11.88 -13.12 -6.72
C ALA A 18 -12.22 -11.68 -6.26
N ILE A 19 -11.67 -10.68 -6.93
CA ILE A 19 -11.83 -9.26 -6.53
C ILE A 19 -13.32 -8.84 -6.53
N GLU A 20 -14.13 -9.39 -7.42
CA GLU A 20 -15.56 -9.10 -7.52
C GLU A 20 -16.35 -9.48 -6.29
N GLU A 21 -15.99 -10.57 -5.63
CA GLU A 21 -16.61 -10.98 -4.37
C GLU A 21 -16.16 -10.11 -3.19
N ILE A 22 -14.90 -9.62 -3.28
CA ILE A 22 -14.29 -8.78 -2.24
C ILE A 22 -14.81 -7.33 -2.31
N VAL A 23 -15.12 -6.81 -3.50
CA VAL A 23 -15.53 -5.42 -3.74
C VAL A 23 -16.92 -5.08 -3.18
N GLN A 24 -17.67 -6.06 -2.70
CA GLN A 24 -18.93 -5.80 -2.01
C GLN A 24 -18.64 -5.17 -0.64
N TYR A 25 -18.87 -3.88 -0.53
CA TYR A 25 -18.56 -3.03 0.63
C TYR A 25 -19.12 -3.55 1.98
N GLU A 26 -20.12 -4.42 1.91
CA GLU A 26 -20.77 -5.04 3.06
C GLU A 26 -19.85 -6.00 3.84
N TYR A 27 -18.78 -6.51 3.22
CA TYR A 27 -17.88 -7.50 3.82
C TYR A 27 -16.53 -6.93 4.28
N LYS A 28 -16.38 -5.61 4.36
CA LYS A 28 -15.09 -4.98 4.68
C LYS A 28 -14.50 -5.46 6.00
N ASP A 29 -15.30 -5.52 7.05
CA ASP A 29 -14.86 -5.91 8.39
C ASP A 29 -14.47 -7.41 8.43
N GLU A 30 -15.21 -8.24 7.72
CA GLU A 30 -14.93 -9.67 7.60
C GLU A 30 -13.59 -9.92 6.88
N ILE A 31 -13.38 -9.22 5.75
CA ILE A 31 -12.12 -9.28 4.99
C ILE A 31 -10.95 -8.81 5.85
N GLN A 32 -11.12 -7.71 6.59
CA GLN A 32 -10.10 -7.17 7.48
C GLN A 32 -9.71 -8.19 8.56
N TYR A 33 -10.70 -8.90 9.12
CA TYR A 33 -10.45 -9.93 10.12
C TYR A 33 -9.75 -11.18 9.53
N GLU A 34 -10.17 -11.63 8.35
CA GLU A 34 -9.53 -12.74 7.64
C GLU A 34 -8.06 -12.41 7.30
N ILE A 35 -7.78 -11.19 6.81
CA ILE A 35 -6.43 -10.72 6.52
C ILE A 35 -5.58 -10.65 7.80
N LEU A 36 -6.12 -10.12 8.89
CA LEU A 36 -5.42 -10.12 10.19
C LEU A 36 -5.02 -11.53 10.60
N LYS A 37 -5.94 -12.49 10.48
CA LYS A 37 -5.67 -13.88 10.80
C LYS A 37 -4.55 -14.45 9.94
N ILE A 38 -4.60 -14.24 8.61
CA ILE A 38 -3.55 -14.68 7.68
C ILE A 38 -2.17 -14.13 8.08
N ILE A 39 -2.10 -12.84 8.41
CA ILE A 39 -0.86 -12.18 8.83
C ILE A 39 -0.32 -12.83 10.10
N ARG A 40 -1.16 -12.98 11.12
CA ARG A 40 -0.76 -13.54 12.42
C ARG A 40 -0.32 -15.00 12.33
N ASP A 41 -1.09 -15.81 11.61
CA ASP A 41 -0.78 -17.23 11.43
C ASP A 41 0.57 -17.39 10.72
N ARG A 42 0.81 -16.64 9.63
CA ARG A 42 2.07 -16.74 8.89
C ARG A 42 3.27 -16.25 9.68
N ILE A 43 3.15 -15.15 10.42
CA ILE A 43 4.23 -14.65 11.28
C ILE A 43 4.55 -15.65 12.40
N ALA A 44 3.53 -16.26 13.00
CA ALA A 44 3.73 -17.30 14.02
C ALA A 44 4.42 -18.56 13.47
N GLU A 45 4.12 -18.95 12.23
CA GLU A 45 4.81 -20.03 11.53
C GLU A 45 6.29 -19.69 11.29
N LEU A 46 6.56 -18.47 10.76
CA LEU A 46 7.93 -18.00 10.51
C LEU A 46 8.76 -17.94 11.79
N SER A 47 8.19 -17.45 12.89
CA SER A 47 8.85 -17.42 14.21
C SER A 47 9.29 -18.82 14.66
N LYS A 48 8.45 -19.83 14.45
CA LYS A 48 8.80 -21.24 14.75
C LYS A 48 9.84 -21.80 13.78
N GLU A 49 9.66 -21.56 12.49
CA GLU A 49 10.53 -22.05 11.42
C GLU A 49 11.96 -21.56 11.59
N TYR A 50 12.14 -20.27 11.90
CA TYR A 50 13.44 -19.64 12.05
C TYR A 50 13.94 -19.59 13.50
N SER A 51 13.15 -20.04 14.47
CA SER A 51 13.46 -19.92 15.91
C SER A 51 13.80 -18.49 16.33
N ALA A 52 13.07 -17.51 15.78
CA ALA A 52 13.29 -16.08 15.95
C ALA A 52 12.08 -15.40 16.60
N ASP A 53 12.28 -14.22 17.19
CA ASP A 53 11.18 -13.45 17.78
C ASP A 53 10.20 -12.97 16.71
N ILE A 54 8.91 -12.91 17.05
CA ILE A 54 7.84 -12.42 16.16
C ILE A 54 8.16 -11.01 15.63
N GLY A 55 8.76 -10.16 16.45
CA GLY A 55 9.15 -8.79 16.08
C GLY A 55 10.14 -8.71 14.92
N GLU A 56 10.97 -9.74 14.72
CA GLU A 56 11.93 -9.79 13.61
C GLU A 56 11.26 -9.93 12.23
N PHE A 57 9.98 -10.30 12.20
CA PHE A 57 9.18 -10.42 10.98
C PHE A 57 8.27 -9.21 10.74
N SER A 58 8.45 -8.13 11.50
CA SER A 58 7.70 -6.89 11.38
C SER A 58 7.88 -6.25 10.01
N SER A 59 6.80 -5.73 9.45
CA SER A 59 6.82 -5.02 8.17
C SER A 59 5.62 -4.09 8.03
N THR A 60 5.77 -3.04 7.24
CA THR A 60 4.66 -2.32 6.61
C THR A 60 4.21 -3.08 5.37
N ILE A 61 2.97 -2.92 4.95
CA ILE A 61 2.42 -3.58 3.75
C ILE A 61 1.53 -2.61 2.98
N ILE A 62 1.78 -2.50 1.68
CA ILE A 62 0.87 -1.82 0.74
C ILE A 62 0.57 -2.78 -0.40
N VAL A 63 -0.71 -3.04 -0.63
CA VAL A 63 -1.20 -3.85 -1.74
C VAL A 63 -2.21 -3.06 -2.54
N LEU A 64 -2.08 -3.10 -3.85
CA LEU A 64 -3.11 -2.72 -4.81
C LEU A 64 -3.39 -3.93 -5.70
N ALA A 65 -4.53 -4.54 -5.54
CA ALA A 65 -5.01 -5.63 -6.38
C ALA A 65 -6.07 -5.11 -7.35
N VAL A 66 -5.86 -5.33 -8.64
CA VAL A 66 -6.75 -4.85 -9.71
C VAL A 66 -7.26 -6.04 -10.53
N ASN A 67 -8.57 -6.09 -10.77
CA ASN A 67 -9.11 -6.97 -11.79
C ASN A 67 -8.94 -6.33 -13.18
N PRO A 68 -8.14 -6.91 -14.09
CA PRO A 68 -7.86 -6.30 -15.37
C PRO A 68 -9.06 -6.28 -16.33
N LYS A 69 -10.12 -7.07 -16.05
CA LYS A 69 -11.32 -7.12 -16.89
C LYS A 69 -12.33 -6.05 -16.53
N THR A 70 -12.49 -5.75 -15.24
CA THR A 70 -13.51 -4.81 -14.74
C THR A 70 -12.92 -3.48 -14.31
N GLY A 71 -11.61 -3.44 -14.08
CA GLY A 71 -10.92 -2.30 -13.50
C GLY A 71 -11.18 -2.12 -11.99
N ASN A 72 -11.98 -2.98 -11.37
CA ASN A 72 -12.20 -2.92 -9.93
C ASN A 72 -10.91 -3.21 -9.18
N TYR A 73 -10.67 -2.45 -8.10
CA TYR A 73 -9.50 -2.66 -7.26
C TYR A 73 -9.85 -2.77 -5.79
N MET A 74 -8.98 -3.46 -5.08
CA MET A 74 -8.88 -3.46 -3.61
C MET A 74 -7.51 -2.94 -3.21
N ILE A 75 -7.49 -2.10 -2.17
CA ILE A 75 -6.26 -1.77 -1.45
C ILE A 75 -6.24 -2.44 -0.08
N LEU A 76 -5.05 -2.82 0.34
CA LEU A 76 -4.72 -3.16 1.72
C LEU A 76 -3.49 -2.35 2.10
N HIS A 77 -3.56 -1.64 3.22
CA HIS A 77 -2.46 -0.82 3.68
C HIS A 77 -2.29 -0.90 5.20
N ILE A 78 -1.06 -1.18 5.61
CA ILE A 78 -0.57 -1.19 7.00
C ILE A 78 0.71 -0.36 7.00
N GLY A 79 0.77 0.70 7.83
CA GLY A 79 1.97 1.52 7.99
C GLY A 79 1.86 2.92 7.39
N ASP A 80 3.01 3.52 7.16
CA ASP A 80 3.22 4.95 6.89
C ASP A 80 3.62 5.29 5.44
N GLY A 81 3.60 4.33 4.55
CA GLY A 81 3.63 4.60 3.12
C GLY A 81 2.33 5.23 2.59
N GLY A 82 2.16 5.31 1.28
CA GLY A 82 0.97 5.91 0.71
C GLY A 82 0.60 5.43 -0.69
N ILE A 83 -0.63 5.73 -1.09
CA ILE A 83 -1.13 5.52 -2.44
C ILE A 83 -1.82 6.78 -2.91
N MET A 84 -1.37 7.32 -4.05
CA MET A 84 -1.95 8.47 -4.71
C MET A 84 -2.32 8.13 -6.14
N ALA A 85 -3.31 8.82 -6.68
CA ALA A 85 -3.71 8.65 -8.07
C ALA A 85 -4.03 9.99 -8.74
N LYS A 86 -3.66 10.10 -10.00
CA LYS A 86 -4.10 11.16 -10.88
C LYS A 86 -5.38 10.72 -11.58
N ARG A 87 -6.44 11.48 -11.41
CA ARG A 87 -7.72 11.28 -12.09
C ARG A 87 -7.64 11.71 -13.56
N ILE A 88 -8.53 11.18 -14.36
CA ILE A 88 -8.69 11.60 -15.77
C ILE A 88 -9.06 13.09 -15.86
N ASP A 89 -9.85 13.62 -14.89
CA ASP A 89 -10.22 15.04 -14.79
C ASP A 89 -9.10 15.95 -14.24
N GLN A 90 -7.86 15.43 -14.15
CA GLN A 90 -6.64 16.11 -13.67
C GLN A 90 -6.58 16.34 -12.16
N ASN A 91 -7.60 15.99 -11.39
CA ASN A 91 -7.54 16.03 -9.93
C ASN A 91 -6.64 14.93 -9.39
N ILE A 92 -6.15 15.09 -8.15
CA ILE A 92 -5.34 14.10 -7.45
C ILE A 92 -6.14 13.58 -6.27
N ASP A 93 -6.29 12.26 -6.22
CA ASP A 93 -6.87 11.55 -5.10
C ASP A 93 -5.76 10.94 -4.24
N ILE A 94 -5.90 11.04 -2.92
CA ILE A 94 -5.13 10.25 -1.97
C ILE A 94 -5.96 9.01 -1.67
N ILE A 95 -5.59 7.89 -2.28
CA ILE A 95 -6.31 6.62 -2.12
C ILE A 95 -6.05 6.04 -0.73
N SER A 96 -4.81 6.12 -0.25
CA SER A 96 -4.45 5.74 1.11
C SER A 96 -3.36 6.63 1.67
N LYS A 97 -3.62 7.20 2.85
CA LYS A 97 -2.69 8.12 3.53
C LYS A 97 -1.67 7.33 4.36
N PRO A 98 -0.46 7.89 4.58
CA PRO A 98 0.42 7.44 5.64
C PRO A 98 -0.28 7.42 6.99
N GLU A 99 -0.02 6.40 7.80
CA GLU A 99 -0.50 6.32 9.18
C GLU A 99 0.66 6.09 10.10
N ASN A 100 1.11 7.17 10.71
CA ASN A 100 2.11 7.13 11.79
C ASN A 100 1.42 6.79 13.11
N GLY A 101 2.15 6.15 14.03
CA GLY A 101 1.70 5.94 15.39
C GLY A 101 1.68 7.24 16.21
N ILE A 102 1.80 7.12 17.54
CA ILE A 102 1.74 8.26 18.48
C ILE A 102 2.82 9.32 18.21
N THR A 103 3.94 8.90 17.60
CA THR A 103 5.01 9.81 17.14
C THR A 103 5.35 9.50 15.69
N ARG A 104 5.98 10.45 14.97
CA ARG A 104 6.49 10.23 13.59
C ARG A 104 7.53 9.11 13.48
N GLN A 105 8.13 8.70 14.59
CA GLN A 105 9.11 7.63 14.66
C GLN A 105 8.49 6.25 14.90
N TYR A 106 7.19 6.19 15.11
CA TYR A 106 6.48 4.95 15.39
C TYR A 106 5.48 4.68 14.28
N THR A 107 5.67 3.60 13.56
CA THR A 107 4.74 3.15 12.52
C THR A 107 4.00 1.88 12.94
N TRP A 108 2.83 1.66 12.37
CA TRP A 108 2.06 0.44 12.58
C TRP A 108 2.62 -0.68 11.71
N LEU A 109 2.96 -1.81 12.34
CA LEU A 109 3.58 -2.95 11.72
C LEU A 109 2.69 -4.19 11.82
N THR A 110 2.95 -5.17 10.96
CA THR A 110 2.22 -6.45 10.91
C THR A 110 2.20 -7.23 12.22
N THR A 111 3.13 -6.94 13.13
CA THR A 111 3.26 -7.60 14.44
C THR A 111 2.59 -6.85 15.59
N ASN A 112 2.03 -5.67 15.37
CA ASN A 112 1.37 -4.89 16.42
C ASN A 112 0.13 -5.61 16.97
N SER A 113 -0.06 -5.55 18.28
CA SER A 113 -1.22 -6.16 18.96
C SER A 113 -2.56 -5.56 18.50
N GLU A 114 -2.57 -4.25 18.25
CA GLU A 114 -3.76 -3.47 17.83
C GLU A 114 -3.92 -3.39 16.30
N LEU A 115 -3.22 -4.24 15.55
CA LEU A 115 -3.16 -4.21 14.09
C LEU A 115 -4.54 -4.15 13.43
N LEU A 116 -5.57 -4.79 13.99
CA LEU A 116 -6.92 -4.79 13.41
C LEU A 116 -7.46 -3.37 13.20
N ALA A 117 -7.22 -2.45 14.13
CA ALA A 117 -7.66 -1.07 14.02
C ALA A 117 -6.89 -0.27 12.96
N HIS A 118 -5.74 -0.77 12.51
CA HIS A 118 -4.80 -0.09 11.61
C HIS A 118 -4.67 -0.75 10.23
N ILE A 119 -5.37 -1.86 10.00
CA ILE A 119 -5.53 -2.42 8.66
C ILE A 119 -6.53 -1.56 7.88
N ARG A 120 -6.05 -0.92 6.83
CA ARG A 120 -6.91 -0.13 5.94
C ARG A 120 -7.23 -0.91 4.69
N ILE A 121 -8.51 -1.09 4.43
CA ILE A 121 -9.03 -1.70 3.21
C ILE A 121 -9.89 -0.68 2.49
N GLY A 122 -9.69 -0.53 1.20
CA GLY A 122 -10.48 0.33 0.33
C GLY A 122 -10.77 -0.33 -1.00
N PHE A 123 -11.83 0.11 -1.64
CA PHE A 123 -12.26 -0.39 -2.93
C PHE A 123 -12.52 0.77 -3.89
N GLY A 124 -12.39 0.51 -5.17
CA GLY A 124 -12.68 1.48 -6.19
C GLY A 124 -12.52 0.90 -7.60
N ASN A 125 -12.43 1.79 -8.59
CA ASN A 125 -12.23 1.37 -9.96
C ASN A 125 -11.16 2.24 -10.64
N VAL A 126 -10.16 1.59 -11.26
CA VAL A 126 -9.04 2.28 -11.90
C VAL A 126 -9.44 3.10 -13.13
N LYS A 127 -10.63 2.87 -13.70
CA LYS A 127 -11.14 3.65 -14.86
C LYS A 127 -11.23 5.16 -14.61
N TYR A 128 -11.22 5.59 -13.37
CA TYR A 128 -11.25 7.01 -13.02
C TYR A 128 -9.87 7.67 -13.00
N TYR A 129 -8.79 6.86 -13.15
CA TYR A 129 -7.42 7.29 -13.00
C TYR A 129 -6.63 7.13 -14.29
N SER A 130 -5.68 8.03 -14.51
CA SER A 130 -4.68 7.90 -15.58
C SER A 130 -3.36 7.34 -15.04
N ARG A 131 -3.07 7.55 -13.74
CA ARG A 131 -1.84 7.08 -13.08
C ARG A 131 -2.06 6.85 -11.60
N ILE A 132 -1.43 5.80 -11.06
CA ILE A 132 -1.39 5.50 -9.62
C ILE A 132 0.07 5.40 -9.20
N ILE A 133 0.42 5.96 -8.04
CA ILE A 133 1.73 5.87 -7.43
C ILE A 133 1.56 5.27 -6.03
N MET A 134 2.35 4.22 -5.74
CA MET A 134 2.49 3.63 -4.41
C MET A 134 3.92 3.89 -3.93
N PHE A 135 4.11 4.23 -2.67
CA PHE A 135 5.42 4.58 -2.12
C PHE A 135 5.55 4.20 -0.64
N SER A 136 6.79 3.88 -0.22
CA SER A 136 7.15 3.70 1.19
C SER A 136 7.38 5.06 1.88
N ASP A 137 7.51 5.05 3.19
CA ASP A 137 7.80 6.22 4.03
C ASP A 137 9.09 6.97 3.63
N GLY A 138 10.14 6.25 3.23
CA GLY A 138 11.37 6.87 2.68
C GLY A 138 11.12 7.78 1.47
N ALA A 139 9.96 7.66 0.82
CA ALA A 139 9.50 8.54 -0.23
C ALA A 139 8.53 9.66 0.25
N ASP A 140 8.38 9.87 1.56
CA ASP A 140 7.46 10.86 2.17
C ASP A 140 7.76 12.31 1.76
N VAL A 141 8.97 12.58 1.28
CA VAL A 141 9.32 13.86 0.61
C VAL A 141 8.32 14.22 -0.48
N ILE A 142 7.63 13.23 -1.01
CA ILE A 142 6.63 13.35 -2.07
C ILE A 142 5.27 13.70 -1.49
N CYS A 143 4.99 13.29 -0.25
CA CYS A 143 3.67 13.42 0.37
C CYS A 143 3.77 13.97 1.80
N ASN A 144 3.87 15.27 1.94
CA ASN A 144 3.94 15.91 3.24
C ASN A 144 2.52 16.18 3.79
N GLY A 145 1.93 15.20 4.50
CA GLY A 145 0.67 15.34 5.21
C GLY A 145 -0.55 15.59 4.30
N ASN A 146 -1.40 16.56 4.67
CA ASN A 146 -2.60 16.91 3.91
C ASN A 146 -2.33 17.80 2.67
N ASN A 147 -1.10 18.29 2.52
CA ASN A 147 -0.70 19.10 1.37
C ASN A 147 0.12 18.22 0.42
N ILE A 148 -0.41 17.98 -0.76
CA ILE A 148 0.33 17.34 -1.85
C ILE A 148 1.41 18.35 -2.28
N PRO A 149 2.70 18.12 -2.05
CA PRO A 149 3.74 19.02 -2.48
C PRO A 149 3.68 19.19 -4.00
N GLY A 150 4.01 20.38 -4.52
CA GLY A 150 4.03 20.65 -5.96
C GLY A 150 4.87 19.65 -6.77
N LYS A 151 5.82 18.98 -6.11
CA LYS A 151 6.66 17.94 -6.71
C LYS A 151 5.93 16.61 -6.89
N THR A 152 5.07 16.20 -5.95
CA THR A 152 4.20 15.03 -6.13
C THR A 152 3.25 15.25 -7.31
N LYS A 153 2.71 16.46 -7.41
CA LYS A 153 1.90 16.84 -8.56
C LYS A 153 2.71 16.66 -9.86
N LYS A 154 3.95 17.09 -9.89
CA LYS A 154 4.84 16.91 -11.03
C LYS A 154 5.02 15.43 -11.40
N PHE A 155 5.27 14.54 -10.44
CA PHE A 155 5.41 13.10 -10.70
C PHE A 155 4.13 12.43 -11.18
N LEU A 156 2.97 12.96 -10.78
CA LEU A 156 1.69 12.50 -11.28
C LEU A 156 1.33 13.12 -12.64
N ASP A 157 1.72 14.37 -12.90
CA ASP A 157 1.39 15.12 -14.13
C ASP A 157 2.30 14.76 -15.30
N GLU A 158 3.59 14.65 -15.06
CA GLU A 158 4.58 14.26 -16.07
C GLU A 158 4.64 12.72 -16.12
N LYS A 159 4.82 12.15 -17.32
CA LYS A 159 5.10 10.71 -17.47
C LYS A 159 6.51 10.38 -16.97
N VAL A 160 6.73 10.63 -15.69
CA VAL A 160 8.02 10.41 -15.03
C VAL A 160 8.13 8.93 -14.65
N GLU A 161 9.25 8.32 -14.95
CA GLU A 161 9.55 6.94 -14.56
C GLU A 161 9.89 6.84 -13.08
N ALA A 162 9.69 5.66 -12.49
CA ALA A 162 9.95 5.42 -11.06
C ALA A 162 11.41 5.70 -10.68
N VAL A 163 12.36 5.43 -11.56
CA VAL A 163 13.79 5.69 -11.32
C VAL A 163 14.07 7.18 -11.13
N VAL A 164 13.44 8.06 -11.92
CA VAL A 164 13.62 9.51 -11.81
C VAL A 164 13.04 10.03 -10.49
N MET A 165 11.95 9.42 -10.03
CA MET A 165 11.37 9.73 -8.73
C MET A 165 12.30 9.33 -7.58
N LEU A 166 12.90 8.14 -7.64
CA LEU A 166 13.86 7.65 -6.64
C LEU A 166 15.14 8.48 -6.63
N ASP A 167 15.69 8.86 -7.79
CA ASP A 167 16.86 9.74 -7.88
C ASP A 167 16.58 11.09 -7.23
N TYR A 168 15.39 11.65 -7.47
CA TYR A 168 14.99 12.89 -6.82
C TYR A 168 14.94 12.77 -5.28
N ILE A 169 14.36 11.66 -4.75
CA ILE A 169 14.30 11.41 -3.31
C ILE A 169 15.72 11.34 -2.73
N LYS A 170 16.62 10.60 -3.39
CA LYS A 170 18.02 10.47 -3.02
C LYS A 170 18.74 11.82 -3.00
N ASP A 171 18.56 12.64 -4.04
CA ASP A 171 19.18 13.98 -4.15
C ASP A 171 18.63 14.98 -3.12
N SER A 172 17.44 14.72 -2.56
CA SER A 172 16.85 15.56 -1.50
C SER A 172 17.51 15.40 -0.14
N GLY A 173 18.48 14.48 -0.01
CA GLY A 173 19.21 14.22 1.25
C GLY A 173 18.41 13.34 2.23
N HIS A 174 17.36 12.66 1.77
CA HIS A 174 16.64 11.69 2.58
C HIS A 174 17.54 10.48 2.85
N ILE A 175 17.57 10.03 4.12
CA ILE A 175 18.52 9.00 4.58
C ILE A 175 17.86 7.62 4.63
N ASP A 176 16.55 7.54 4.45
CA ASP A 176 15.79 6.31 4.57
C ASP A 176 15.64 5.56 3.25
N ASP A 177 15.47 4.24 3.33
CA ASP A 177 15.23 3.40 2.16
C ASP A 177 13.90 3.75 1.51
N ALA A 178 13.92 4.09 0.23
CA ALA A 178 12.74 4.48 -0.53
C ALA A 178 12.39 3.45 -1.60
N SER A 179 11.10 3.13 -1.67
CA SER A 179 10.52 2.30 -2.72
C SER A 179 9.31 2.98 -3.34
N CYS A 180 9.16 2.86 -4.66
CA CYS A 180 7.96 3.31 -5.33
C CYS A 180 7.55 2.40 -6.48
N VAL A 181 6.25 2.38 -6.74
CA VAL A 181 5.63 1.70 -7.89
C VAL A 181 4.76 2.70 -8.60
N ILE A 182 4.94 2.84 -9.91
CA ILE A 182 4.12 3.69 -10.78
C ILE A 182 3.34 2.78 -11.73
N ILE A 183 2.04 3.00 -11.81
CA ILE A 183 1.12 2.28 -12.68
C ILE A 183 0.42 3.29 -13.57
N ASP A 184 0.71 3.25 -14.86
CA ASP A 184 -0.02 3.99 -15.88
C ASP A 184 -1.23 3.16 -16.33
N ILE A 185 -2.40 3.78 -16.25
CA ILE A 185 -3.64 3.14 -16.70
C ILE A 185 -3.80 3.50 -18.18
N VAL A 186 -3.52 2.52 -19.03
CA VAL A 186 -3.84 2.59 -20.48
C VAL A 186 -5.19 1.96 -20.67
N ASP A 187 -6.03 2.57 -21.51
CA ASP A 187 -7.44 2.24 -21.75
C ASP A 187 -7.77 0.77 -21.46
N ILE A 188 -8.52 0.56 -20.38
CA ILE A 188 -9.19 -0.71 -20.13
C ILE A 188 -10.43 -0.66 -21.04
N MET A 189 -10.28 -1.20 -22.25
CA MET A 189 -11.41 -1.39 -23.16
C MET A 189 -12.29 -2.53 -22.69
#